data_458ef13ee9e85398fddbd60cbe7e44cd
#
_entry.id   458ef13ee9e85398fddbd60cbe7e44cd
#
_cell.length_a   1.000
_cell.length_b   1.000
_cell.length_c   1.000
_cell.angle_alpha   90.00
_cell.angle_beta   90.00
_cell.angle_gamma   90.00
#
_symmetry.space_group_name_H-M   'P 1'
#
loop_
_entity.id
_entity.type
_entity.pdbx_description
1 polymer ?
#
loop_
_entity_poly.entity_id
_entity_poly.type
_entity_poly.pdbx_seq_one_letter_code
_entity_poly.pdbx_strand_id
1 'polypeptide(L)'
;MTLRVVVAPAPFKSVLGPADAATAIASGVRQAGHEAIEVPVADGGEGTMDALVAAAGGRVVQASARDPLGRPITAAFGVLPDGTAVVELAQASGYERLADTERDPEATSTLGTGDLMRAALDEGATRIVVGVGGSATTDGGMGIAIALGACMFDAHGTALAGTGADLARVASIDLSDLDPRVAHVPIEVACDVASPLVGAEGAAHVFGPQKGASPEAVLRLDAGLVNLAAVLSAQGLPAIAHMARAGAAGGAAGGMAAMLGASLIDGGALVIRAAGLVAALQGADLCITGEGRLDGQTRTGKAPAAVAAACASVGVPCVGLFGQVGVSPEVACDMGFVSSIAIGRTARALPDALAATADDLTAASAMLVAEWSPARG
;
A
#
# COMPACT_ATOMS: atom_id res chain seq x y z
N MET A 1 26.79 22.23 16.34
CA MET A 1 25.99 21.20 17.08
C MET A 1 25.65 20.11 16.08
N THR A 2 25.80 18.85 16.42
CA THR A 2 25.42 17.76 15.53
C THR A 2 23.92 17.54 15.65
N LEU A 3 23.18 17.66 14.53
CA LEU A 3 21.75 17.37 14.49
C LEU A 3 21.51 15.86 14.44
N ARG A 4 20.43 15.42 15.03
CA ARG A 4 19.86 14.08 14.89
C ARG A 4 18.66 14.16 13.94
N VAL A 5 18.83 13.66 12.72
CA VAL A 5 17.86 13.78 11.63
C VAL A 5 17.23 12.44 11.34
N VAL A 6 15.91 12.35 11.43
CA VAL A 6 15.15 11.19 10.95
C VAL A 6 14.84 11.36 9.46
N VAL A 7 15.11 10.33 8.67
CA VAL A 7 14.95 10.32 7.22
C VAL A 7 13.86 9.31 6.85
N ALA A 8 12.68 9.79 6.50
CA ALA A 8 11.48 8.98 6.30
C ALA A 8 10.78 9.25 4.95
N PRO A 9 11.46 9.02 3.80
CA PRO A 9 10.87 9.25 2.49
C PRO A 9 9.90 8.11 2.09
N ALA A 10 8.90 8.46 1.28
CA ALA A 10 8.09 7.56 0.50
C ALA A 10 8.78 7.22 -0.85
N PRO A 11 8.26 6.25 -1.63
CA PRO A 11 8.81 5.93 -2.94
C PRO A 11 8.79 7.14 -3.90
N PHE A 12 9.88 7.35 -4.61
CA PHE A 12 9.91 8.20 -5.80
C PHE A 12 9.51 7.33 -7.00
N LYS A 13 8.19 7.17 -7.20
CA LYS A 13 7.59 6.20 -8.13
C LYS A 13 8.32 6.11 -9.47
N SER A 14 8.56 4.89 -9.94
CA SER A 14 9.27 4.55 -11.18
C SER A 14 10.77 4.92 -11.19
N VAL A 15 11.36 5.39 -10.07
CA VAL A 15 12.76 5.86 -10.04
C VAL A 15 13.53 5.27 -8.87
N LEU A 16 13.06 5.48 -7.62
CA LEU A 16 13.73 5.00 -6.41
C LEU A 16 12.73 4.39 -5.46
N GLY A 17 13.06 3.20 -4.94
CA GLY A 17 12.37 2.64 -3.80
C GLY A 17 12.56 3.48 -2.53
N PRO A 18 11.73 3.27 -1.51
CA PRO A 18 11.79 4.08 -0.28
C PRO A 18 13.13 3.91 0.47
N ALA A 19 13.73 2.71 0.46
CA ALA A 19 15.01 2.45 1.08
C ALA A 19 16.16 3.17 0.38
N ASP A 20 16.20 3.16 -0.97
CA ASP A 20 17.22 3.85 -1.75
C ASP A 20 17.10 5.37 -1.59
N ALA A 21 15.87 5.89 -1.57
CA ALA A 21 15.61 7.31 -1.31
C ALA A 21 16.08 7.72 0.11
N ALA A 22 15.83 6.87 1.11
CA ALA A 22 16.31 7.12 2.48
C ALA A 22 17.84 7.14 2.54
N THR A 23 18.50 6.19 1.89
CA THR A 23 19.96 6.13 1.82
C THR A 23 20.56 7.35 1.13
N ALA A 24 19.96 7.83 0.03
CA ALA A 24 20.40 9.02 -0.67
C ALA A 24 20.28 10.28 0.23
N ILE A 25 19.15 10.50 0.88
CA ILE A 25 18.93 11.62 1.80
C ILE A 25 19.88 11.53 3.01
N ALA A 26 20.01 10.34 3.61
CA ALA A 26 20.89 10.11 4.76
C ALA A 26 22.37 10.34 4.41
N SER A 27 22.79 10.00 3.18
CA SER A 27 24.12 10.31 2.69
C SER A 27 24.40 11.81 2.72
N GLY A 28 23.49 12.64 2.24
CA GLY A 28 23.66 14.09 2.26
C GLY A 28 23.70 14.67 3.71
N VAL A 29 22.84 14.16 4.59
CA VAL A 29 22.85 14.53 6.01
C VAL A 29 24.19 14.21 6.67
N ARG A 30 24.74 13.01 6.42
CA ARG A 30 26.03 12.55 6.96
C ARG A 30 27.21 13.34 6.35
N GLN A 31 27.16 13.68 5.04
CA GLN A 31 28.17 14.52 4.39
C GLN A 31 28.26 15.92 5.02
N ALA A 32 27.16 16.45 5.52
CA ALA A 32 27.12 17.72 6.25
C ALA A 32 27.54 17.59 7.73
N GLY A 33 27.95 16.40 8.19
CA GLY A 33 28.48 16.17 9.56
C GLY A 33 27.40 15.92 10.62
N HIS A 34 26.19 15.44 10.21
CA HIS A 34 25.07 15.19 11.09
C HIS A 34 24.73 13.70 11.19
N GLU A 35 23.97 13.31 12.22
CA GLU A 35 23.44 11.93 12.39
C GLU A 35 22.18 11.75 11.55
N ALA A 36 22.09 10.64 10.83
CA ALA A 36 20.90 10.26 10.05
C ALA A 36 20.38 8.89 10.48
N ILE A 37 19.08 8.83 10.79
CA ILE A 37 18.34 7.62 11.13
C ILE A 37 17.36 7.35 9.98
N GLU A 38 17.56 6.26 9.27
CA GLU A 38 16.77 5.88 8.12
C GLU A 38 15.54 5.10 8.56
N VAL A 39 14.36 5.61 8.23
CA VAL A 39 13.05 5.00 8.48
C VAL A 39 12.22 5.13 7.21
N PRO A 40 12.56 4.40 6.13
CA PRO A 40 11.80 4.47 4.88
C PRO A 40 10.33 4.12 5.13
N VAL A 41 9.43 4.84 4.46
CA VAL A 41 7.98 4.65 4.61
C VAL A 41 7.34 4.36 3.26
N ALA A 42 6.14 3.79 3.29
CA ALA A 42 5.30 3.57 2.13
C ALA A 42 3.84 3.91 2.48
N ASP A 43 3.00 3.93 1.49
CA ASP A 43 1.59 4.29 1.64
C ASP A 43 0.64 3.08 1.65
N GLY A 44 1.16 1.86 1.88
CA GLY A 44 0.38 0.62 1.78
C GLY A 44 0.29 0.10 0.34
N GLY A 45 0.89 0.81 -0.62
CA GLY A 45 1.03 0.41 -2.00
C GLY A 45 2.30 -0.40 -2.26
N GLU A 46 2.76 -0.34 -3.51
CA GLU A 46 3.99 -0.99 -3.98
C GLU A 46 5.23 -0.47 -3.23
N GLY A 47 6.11 -1.41 -2.81
CA GLY A 47 7.32 -1.12 -2.02
C GLY A 47 7.10 -1.03 -0.51
N THR A 48 5.88 -1.28 -0.02
CA THR A 48 5.57 -1.34 1.42
C THR A 48 6.33 -2.48 2.09
N MET A 49 6.40 -3.65 1.46
CA MET A 49 7.13 -4.81 1.96
C MET A 49 8.62 -4.49 2.13
N ASP A 50 9.24 -3.95 1.09
CA ASP A 50 10.67 -3.62 1.11
C ASP A 50 10.99 -2.55 2.15
N ALA A 51 10.14 -1.51 2.26
CA ALA A 51 10.28 -0.46 3.26
C ALA A 51 10.21 -1.03 4.68
N LEU A 52 9.21 -1.87 4.98
CA LEU A 52 9.03 -2.45 6.31
C LEU A 52 10.12 -3.45 6.67
N VAL A 53 10.51 -4.30 5.71
CA VAL A 53 11.62 -5.26 5.89
C VAL A 53 12.92 -4.53 6.17
N ALA A 54 13.23 -3.47 5.41
CA ALA A 54 14.44 -2.66 5.61
C ALA A 54 14.42 -1.93 6.97
N ALA A 55 13.30 -1.29 7.32
CA ALA A 55 13.17 -0.52 8.55
C ALA A 55 13.23 -1.39 9.82
N ALA A 56 12.62 -2.58 9.78
CA ALA A 56 12.54 -3.47 10.94
C ALA A 56 13.67 -4.52 11.02
N GLY A 57 14.53 -4.64 10.01
CA GLY A 57 15.56 -5.69 9.94
C GLY A 57 14.95 -7.08 9.67
N GLY A 58 13.88 -7.14 8.88
CA GLY A 58 13.19 -8.36 8.50
C GLY A 58 13.89 -9.14 7.37
N ARG A 59 13.20 -10.14 6.83
CA ARG A 59 13.66 -10.95 5.70
C ARG A 59 12.56 -11.10 4.64
N VAL A 60 12.96 -11.27 3.39
CA VAL A 60 12.06 -11.59 2.27
C VAL A 60 12.00 -13.10 2.08
N VAL A 61 10.81 -13.64 1.92
CA VAL A 61 10.53 -15.06 1.69
C VAL A 61 9.93 -15.22 0.30
N GLN A 62 10.43 -16.17 -0.47
CA GLN A 62 9.88 -16.56 -1.76
C GLN A 62 8.90 -17.72 -1.58
N ALA A 63 7.75 -17.65 -2.20
CA ALA A 63 6.72 -18.70 -2.17
C ALA A 63 6.14 -18.96 -3.55
N SER A 64 5.61 -20.18 -3.73
CA SER A 64 4.80 -20.52 -4.89
C SER A 64 3.43 -19.85 -4.77
N ALA A 65 3.02 -19.18 -5.83
CA ALA A 65 1.74 -18.49 -5.92
C ALA A 65 1.18 -18.58 -7.35
N ARG A 66 -0.01 -18.05 -7.56
CA ARG A 66 -0.62 -17.90 -8.90
C ARG A 66 -0.60 -16.44 -9.31
N ASP A 67 -0.44 -16.16 -10.59
CA ASP A 67 -0.65 -14.83 -11.13
C ASP A 67 -2.17 -14.51 -11.23
N PRO A 68 -2.57 -13.29 -11.69
CA PRO A 68 -3.98 -12.94 -11.79
C PRO A 68 -4.81 -13.88 -12.70
N LEU A 69 -4.18 -14.56 -13.67
CA LEU A 69 -4.82 -15.52 -14.57
C LEU A 69 -4.66 -16.98 -14.11
N GLY A 70 -4.19 -17.22 -12.89
CA GLY A 70 -4.05 -18.55 -12.31
C GLY A 70 -2.79 -19.32 -12.73
N ARG A 71 -1.85 -18.70 -13.46
CA ARG A 71 -0.59 -19.33 -13.89
C ARG A 71 0.39 -19.41 -12.71
N PRO A 72 1.14 -20.53 -12.57
CA PRO A 72 2.09 -20.67 -11.46
C PRO A 72 3.24 -19.68 -11.59
N ILE A 73 3.55 -18.99 -10.49
CA ILE A 73 4.66 -18.06 -10.35
C ILE A 73 5.39 -18.25 -9.02
N THR A 74 6.57 -17.65 -8.92
CA THR A 74 7.21 -17.38 -7.63
C THR A 74 6.98 -15.91 -7.30
N ALA A 75 6.51 -15.66 -6.07
CA ALA A 75 6.25 -14.31 -5.55
C ALA A 75 6.77 -14.18 -4.12
N ALA A 76 6.93 -12.95 -3.63
CA ALA A 76 7.58 -12.69 -2.36
C ALA A 76 6.62 -12.12 -1.32
N PHE A 77 6.94 -12.35 -0.04
CA PHE A 77 6.40 -11.61 1.10
C PHE A 77 7.49 -11.35 2.14
N GLY A 78 7.31 -10.33 2.98
CA GLY A 78 8.23 -9.97 4.05
C GLY A 78 7.87 -10.67 5.36
N VAL A 79 8.88 -10.98 6.18
CA VAL A 79 8.70 -11.43 7.57
C VAL A 79 9.53 -10.55 8.47
N LEU A 80 8.89 -9.86 9.40
CA LEU A 80 9.51 -8.97 10.37
C LEU A 80 9.93 -9.73 11.64
N PRO A 81 10.88 -9.21 12.43
CA PRO A 81 11.38 -9.90 13.64
C PRO A 81 10.32 -10.18 14.71
N ASP A 82 9.21 -9.40 14.72
CA ASP A 82 8.10 -9.59 15.67
C ASP A 82 7.09 -10.66 15.20
N GLY A 83 7.36 -11.33 14.07
CA GLY A 83 6.49 -12.33 13.47
C GLY A 83 5.40 -11.76 12.56
N THR A 84 5.42 -10.46 12.29
CA THR A 84 4.50 -9.86 11.31
C THR A 84 4.90 -10.26 9.89
N ALA A 85 3.98 -10.82 9.12
CA ALA A 85 4.15 -11.01 7.68
C ALA A 85 3.59 -9.81 6.91
N VAL A 86 4.31 -9.35 5.90
CA VAL A 86 3.92 -8.26 4.99
C VAL A 86 3.71 -8.82 3.60
N VAL A 87 2.46 -8.86 3.16
CA VAL A 87 2.04 -9.35 1.85
C VAL A 87 1.60 -8.16 0.99
N GLU A 88 2.22 -7.97 -0.15
CA GLU A 88 1.72 -7.03 -1.16
C GLU A 88 0.89 -7.78 -2.19
N LEU A 89 -0.35 -7.36 -2.39
CA LEU A 89 -1.24 -7.94 -3.38
C LEU A 89 -0.62 -7.90 -4.78
N ALA A 90 0.10 -6.84 -5.13
CA ALA A 90 0.77 -6.67 -6.42
C ALA A 90 1.80 -7.76 -6.72
N GLN A 91 2.40 -8.39 -5.70
CA GLN A 91 3.39 -9.45 -5.89
C GLN A 91 2.83 -10.68 -6.62
N ALA A 92 1.53 -10.96 -6.47
CA ALA A 92 0.87 -12.09 -7.12
C ALA A 92 -0.34 -11.69 -7.97
N SER A 93 -1.11 -10.67 -7.55
CA SER A 93 -2.36 -10.28 -8.18
C SER A 93 -2.31 -8.87 -8.80
N GLY A 94 -1.10 -8.37 -9.11
CA GLY A 94 -0.85 -7.04 -9.67
C GLY A 94 -0.93 -6.97 -11.18
N TYR A 95 -1.21 -5.77 -11.71
CA TYR A 95 -1.27 -5.53 -13.15
C TYR A 95 0.10 -5.66 -13.85
N GLU A 96 1.21 -5.52 -13.14
CA GLU A 96 2.56 -5.73 -13.68
C GLU A 96 2.86 -7.21 -14.00
N ARG A 97 2.04 -8.14 -13.48
CA ARG A 97 2.10 -9.56 -13.80
C ARG A 97 1.44 -9.91 -15.14
N LEU A 98 0.79 -8.93 -15.78
CA LEU A 98 0.04 -9.09 -17.01
C LEU A 98 0.63 -8.22 -18.12
N ALA A 99 0.68 -8.75 -19.34
CA ALA A 99 0.84 -7.91 -20.52
C ALA A 99 -0.38 -6.98 -20.66
N ASP A 100 -0.21 -5.83 -21.32
CA ASP A 100 -1.32 -4.88 -21.50
C ASP A 100 -2.54 -5.51 -22.19
N THR A 101 -2.30 -6.46 -23.10
CA THR A 101 -3.33 -7.20 -23.83
C THR A 101 -4.04 -8.28 -23.02
N GLU A 102 -3.52 -8.62 -21.81
CA GLU A 102 -4.09 -9.62 -20.90
C GLU A 102 -4.93 -8.96 -19.78
N ARG A 103 -4.96 -7.63 -19.73
CA ARG A 103 -5.69 -6.89 -18.70
C ARG A 103 -7.18 -6.99 -18.90
N ASP A 104 -7.81 -7.85 -18.12
CA ASP A 104 -9.26 -8.04 -18.06
C ASP A 104 -9.69 -8.35 -16.62
N PRO A 105 -10.28 -7.40 -15.89
CA PRO A 105 -10.67 -7.61 -14.50
C PRO A 105 -11.85 -8.58 -14.33
N GLU A 106 -12.54 -8.98 -15.41
CA GLU A 106 -13.54 -10.06 -15.37
C GLU A 106 -12.86 -11.45 -15.34
N ALA A 107 -11.68 -11.59 -15.97
CA ALA A 107 -10.94 -12.85 -16.05
C ALA A 107 -9.95 -13.07 -14.89
N THR A 108 -9.61 -12.03 -14.14
CA THR A 108 -8.57 -12.08 -13.13
C THR A 108 -9.10 -12.42 -11.74
N SER A 109 -8.21 -12.96 -10.87
CA SER A 109 -8.51 -13.37 -9.50
C SER A 109 -7.38 -13.02 -8.53
N THR A 110 -7.74 -12.81 -7.27
CA THR A 110 -6.81 -12.60 -6.16
C THR A 110 -6.29 -13.90 -5.53
N LEU A 111 -6.46 -15.05 -6.18
CA LEU A 111 -6.01 -16.36 -5.69
C LEU A 111 -4.55 -16.36 -5.24
N GLY A 112 -3.66 -15.77 -6.03
CA GLY A 112 -2.23 -15.73 -5.70
C GLY A 112 -1.90 -14.92 -4.46
N THR A 113 -2.64 -13.85 -4.16
CA THR A 113 -2.50 -13.12 -2.89
C THR A 113 -2.87 -14.01 -1.71
N GLY A 114 -3.95 -14.81 -1.84
CA GLY A 114 -4.31 -15.81 -0.84
C GLY A 114 -3.27 -16.92 -0.69
N ASP A 115 -2.59 -17.33 -1.77
CA ASP A 115 -1.46 -18.28 -1.70
C ASP A 115 -0.31 -17.70 -0.87
N LEU A 116 0.03 -16.40 -1.05
CA LEU A 116 1.05 -15.73 -0.24
C LEU A 116 0.64 -15.63 1.22
N MET A 117 -0.64 -15.32 1.51
CA MET A 117 -1.14 -15.28 2.88
C MET A 117 -1.07 -16.66 3.55
N ARG A 118 -1.39 -17.73 2.84
CA ARG A 118 -1.24 -19.11 3.33
C ARG A 118 0.23 -19.44 3.60
N ALA A 119 1.14 -19.09 2.69
CA ALA A 119 2.58 -19.27 2.90
C ALA A 119 3.08 -18.48 4.11
N ALA A 120 2.57 -17.27 4.35
CA ALA A 120 2.89 -16.50 5.54
C ALA A 120 2.41 -17.19 6.83
N LEU A 121 1.21 -17.79 6.82
CA LEU A 121 0.73 -18.62 7.94
C LEU A 121 1.59 -19.87 8.15
N ASP A 122 2.08 -20.49 7.07
CA ASP A 122 2.98 -21.66 7.13
C ASP A 122 4.36 -21.30 7.70
N GLU A 123 4.84 -20.07 7.49
CA GLU A 123 6.04 -19.49 8.11
C GLU A 123 5.82 -19.09 9.58
N GLY A 124 4.62 -19.25 10.13
CA GLY A 124 4.30 -18.96 11.52
C GLY A 124 3.99 -17.50 11.79
N ALA A 125 3.45 -16.77 10.82
CA ALA A 125 3.05 -15.38 11.02
C ALA A 125 2.09 -15.22 12.22
N THR A 126 2.40 -14.27 13.10
CA THR A 126 1.57 -13.90 14.26
C THR A 126 0.61 -12.74 13.95
N ARG A 127 0.84 -12.04 12.83
CA ARG A 127 0.04 -10.98 12.22
C ARG A 127 0.31 -10.95 10.73
N ILE A 128 -0.69 -10.58 9.93
CA ILE A 128 -0.51 -10.34 8.50
C ILE A 128 -0.92 -8.91 8.18
N VAL A 129 -0.03 -8.17 7.52
CA VAL A 129 -0.29 -6.87 6.91
C VAL A 129 -0.41 -7.09 5.41
N VAL A 130 -1.51 -6.64 4.81
CA VAL A 130 -1.75 -6.76 3.37
C VAL A 130 -1.78 -5.39 2.73
N GLY A 131 -0.78 -5.07 1.90
CA GLY A 131 -0.79 -3.91 1.02
C GLY A 131 -1.62 -4.19 -0.23
N VAL A 132 -2.58 -3.31 -0.57
CA VAL A 132 -3.54 -3.58 -1.65
C VAL A 132 -3.36 -2.68 -2.88
N GLY A 133 -2.26 -1.95 -2.99
CA GLY A 133 -1.90 -1.17 -4.18
C GLY A 133 -1.61 -2.05 -5.40
N GLY A 134 -1.69 -1.48 -6.61
CA GLY A 134 -1.25 -2.12 -7.86
C GLY A 134 -2.10 -3.30 -8.35
N SER A 135 -3.33 -3.50 -7.86
CA SER A 135 -4.17 -4.67 -8.19
C SER A 135 -4.65 -4.71 -9.64
N ALA A 136 -4.60 -5.90 -10.27
CA ALA A 136 -5.19 -6.18 -11.59
C ALA A 136 -6.63 -6.70 -11.53
N THR A 137 -7.15 -6.97 -10.35
CA THR A 137 -8.34 -7.79 -10.11
C THR A 137 -9.54 -6.96 -9.68
N THR A 138 -10.76 -7.45 -9.97
CA THR A 138 -12.02 -6.96 -9.40
C THR A 138 -12.90 -8.17 -9.10
N ASP A 139 -12.48 -8.98 -8.13
CA ASP A 139 -13.14 -10.22 -7.72
C ASP A 139 -13.74 -10.16 -6.31
N GLY A 140 -13.78 -8.96 -5.68
CA GLY A 140 -14.29 -8.81 -4.33
C GLY A 140 -13.53 -9.60 -3.27
N GLY A 141 -12.28 -10.03 -3.54
CA GLY A 141 -11.47 -10.85 -2.64
C GLY A 141 -11.87 -12.33 -2.57
N MET A 142 -12.74 -12.78 -3.47
CA MET A 142 -13.13 -14.20 -3.52
C MET A 142 -11.93 -15.13 -3.70
N GLY A 143 -10.99 -14.75 -4.58
CA GLY A 143 -9.79 -15.55 -4.81
C GLY A 143 -8.95 -15.74 -3.54
N ILE A 144 -8.75 -14.68 -2.74
CA ILE A 144 -8.05 -14.76 -1.45
C ILE A 144 -8.73 -15.78 -0.52
N ALA A 145 -10.06 -15.65 -0.36
CA ALA A 145 -10.81 -16.55 0.51
C ALA A 145 -10.75 -18.02 0.02
N ILE A 146 -10.87 -18.24 -1.29
CA ILE A 146 -10.76 -19.58 -1.90
C ILE A 146 -9.37 -20.18 -1.65
N ALA A 147 -8.31 -19.41 -1.84
CA ALA A 147 -6.96 -19.90 -1.58
C ALA A 147 -6.74 -20.29 -0.10
N LEU A 148 -7.48 -19.67 0.81
CA LEU A 148 -7.45 -19.97 2.25
C LEU A 148 -8.48 -21.05 2.66
N GLY A 149 -9.22 -21.67 1.72
CA GLY A 149 -10.09 -22.80 1.99
C GLY A 149 -11.59 -22.55 1.84
N ALA A 150 -12.02 -21.29 1.59
CA ALA A 150 -13.42 -21.00 1.33
C ALA A 150 -13.91 -21.59 0.00
N CYS A 151 -15.21 -21.86 -0.11
CA CYS A 151 -15.84 -22.26 -1.37
C CYS A 151 -16.97 -21.29 -1.73
N MET A 152 -17.00 -20.88 -3.01
CA MET A 152 -18.06 -20.06 -3.59
C MET A 152 -18.89 -20.93 -4.52
N PHE A 153 -20.21 -20.86 -4.45
CA PHE A 153 -21.10 -21.67 -5.28
C PHE A 153 -22.12 -20.81 -6.02
N ASP A 154 -22.46 -21.23 -7.23
CA ASP A 154 -23.59 -20.67 -7.98
C ASP A 154 -24.93 -21.26 -7.50
N ALA A 155 -26.05 -20.78 -8.09
CA ALA A 155 -27.41 -21.22 -7.74
C ALA A 155 -27.67 -22.72 -8.02
N HIS A 156 -26.79 -23.37 -8.77
CA HIS A 156 -26.88 -24.83 -9.06
C HIS A 156 -25.95 -25.66 -8.18
N GLY A 157 -25.23 -25.03 -7.25
CA GLY A 157 -24.25 -25.68 -6.37
C GLY A 157 -22.90 -25.95 -7.07
N THR A 158 -22.65 -25.34 -8.23
CA THR A 158 -21.37 -25.49 -8.94
C THR A 158 -20.33 -24.55 -8.29
N ALA A 159 -19.15 -25.10 -7.98
CA ALA A 159 -18.06 -24.31 -7.44
C ALA A 159 -17.55 -23.28 -8.47
N LEU A 160 -17.31 -22.04 -8.00
CA LEU A 160 -16.82 -20.93 -8.79
C LEU A 160 -15.31 -20.76 -8.62
N ALA A 161 -14.65 -20.26 -9.67
CA ALA A 161 -13.20 -20.06 -9.68
C ALA A 161 -12.74 -18.83 -8.89
N GLY A 162 -13.65 -17.88 -8.58
CA GLY A 162 -13.35 -16.65 -7.88
C GLY A 162 -12.73 -15.57 -8.75
N THR A 163 -13.21 -15.45 -9.99
CA THR A 163 -12.86 -14.37 -10.91
C THR A 163 -13.87 -13.23 -10.85
N GLY A 164 -13.56 -12.07 -11.47
CA GLY A 164 -14.52 -10.97 -11.60
C GLY A 164 -15.82 -11.37 -12.29
N ALA A 165 -15.79 -12.23 -13.30
CA ALA A 165 -16.97 -12.75 -14.01
C ALA A 165 -17.85 -13.62 -13.11
N ASP A 166 -17.30 -14.23 -12.07
CA ASP A 166 -18.06 -15.07 -11.14
C ASP A 166 -18.90 -14.27 -10.13
N LEU A 167 -18.58 -13.00 -9.91
CA LEU A 167 -19.25 -12.15 -8.92
C LEU A 167 -20.78 -12.18 -9.01
N ALA A 168 -21.31 -12.04 -10.23
CA ALA A 168 -22.76 -12.02 -10.47
C ALA A 168 -23.42 -13.41 -10.29
N ARG A 169 -22.61 -14.48 -10.25
CA ARG A 169 -23.08 -15.87 -10.16
C ARG A 169 -23.09 -16.41 -8.74
N VAL A 170 -22.40 -15.73 -7.80
CA VAL A 170 -22.33 -16.19 -6.39
C VAL A 170 -23.72 -16.24 -5.80
N ALA A 171 -24.12 -17.42 -5.30
CA ALA A 171 -25.38 -17.67 -4.61
C ALA A 171 -25.17 -18.08 -3.14
N SER A 172 -24.04 -18.73 -2.83
CA SER A 172 -23.66 -19.06 -1.46
C SER A 172 -22.14 -19.12 -1.28
N ILE A 173 -21.72 -18.92 -0.04
CA ILE A 173 -20.32 -18.91 0.39
C ILE A 173 -20.20 -19.89 1.56
N ASP A 174 -19.27 -20.81 1.48
CA ASP A 174 -18.95 -21.74 2.55
C ASP A 174 -17.55 -21.43 3.10
N LEU A 175 -17.48 -21.10 4.37
CA LEU A 175 -16.26 -20.79 5.11
C LEU A 175 -15.86 -21.91 6.09
N SER A 176 -16.52 -23.07 6.06
CA SER A 176 -16.29 -24.16 7.03
C SER A 176 -14.88 -24.74 6.96
N ASP A 177 -14.28 -24.76 5.78
CA ASP A 177 -12.93 -25.28 5.52
C ASP A 177 -11.87 -24.16 5.46
N LEU A 178 -12.22 -22.94 5.89
CA LEU A 178 -11.26 -21.85 5.97
C LEU A 178 -10.12 -22.23 6.93
N ASP A 179 -8.88 -21.95 6.53
CA ASP A 179 -7.70 -22.21 7.35
C ASP A 179 -7.92 -21.71 8.79
N PRO A 180 -7.93 -22.59 9.80
CA PRO A 180 -8.31 -22.23 11.16
C PRO A 180 -7.38 -21.17 11.79
N ARG A 181 -6.17 -20.99 11.26
CA ARG A 181 -5.24 -19.97 11.72
C ARG A 181 -5.73 -18.55 11.42
N VAL A 182 -6.55 -18.37 10.37
CA VAL A 182 -7.15 -17.07 10.01
C VAL A 182 -7.98 -16.50 11.17
N ALA A 183 -8.64 -17.35 11.95
CA ALA A 183 -9.44 -16.89 13.10
C ALA A 183 -8.59 -16.33 14.27
N HIS A 184 -7.28 -16.60 14.28
CA HIS A 184 -6.39 -16.28 15.41
C HIS A 184 -5.26 -15.32 15.03
N VAL A 185 -4.94 -15.18 13.74
CA VAL A 185 -3.90 -14.28 13.24
C VAL A 185 -4.57 -12.99 12.77
N PRO A 186 -4.34 -11.83 13.43
CA PRO A 186 -4.88 -10.55 12.99
C PRO A 186 -4.43 -10.21 11.57
N ILE A 187 -5.39 -9.83 10.72
CA ILE A 187 -5.16 -9.38 9.35
C ILE A 187 -5.47 -7.90 9.28
N GLU A 188 -4.50 -7.08 8.89
CA GLU A 188 -4.62 -5.64 8.72
C GLU A 188 -4.42 -5.30 7.23
N VAL A 189 -5.41 -4.68 6.61
CA VAL A 189 -5.36 -4.29 5.20
C VAL A 189 -5.05 -2.81 5.09
N ALA A 190 -3.90 -2.50 4.52
CA ALA A 190 -3.42 -1.14 4.29
C ALA A 190 -4.11 -0.53 3.06
N CYS A 191 -5.02 0.41 3.28
CA CYS A 191 -5.84 1.04 2.25
C CYS A 191 -5.65 2.56 2.25
N ASP A 192 -5.19 3.12 1.11
CA ASP A 192 -5.03 4.57 0.95
C ASP A 192 -6.25 5.25 0.33
N VAL A 193 -7.22 4.46 -0.11
CA VAL A 193 -8.43 4.96 -0.75
C VAL A 193 -9.63 4.77 0.18
N ALA A 194 -10.52 5.76 0.20
CA ALA A 194 -11.75 5.72 0.99
C ALA A 194 -12.95 5.10 0.23
N SER A 195 -12.77 4.71 -1.03
CA SER A 195 -13.83 4.23 -1.92
C SER A 195 -14.66 3.10 -1.28
N PRO A 196 -16.00 3.18 -1.33
CA PRO A 196 -16.89 2.09 -0.96
C PRO A 196 -16.75 0.93 -1.96
N LEU A 197 -17.37 -0.21 -1.66
CA LEU A 197 -17.32 -1.36 -2.56
C LEU A 197 -18.03 -1.08 -3.89
N VAL A 198 -19.22 -0.48 -3.84
CA VAL A 198 -20.14 -0.35 -4.98
C VAL A 198 -20.55 1.08 -5.27
N GLY A 199 -21.16 1.31 -6.45
CA GLY A 199 -21.68 2.59 -6.88
C GLY A 199 -20.67 3.46 -7.62
N ALA A 200 -21.04 4.71 -7.95
CA ALA A 200 -20.23 5.61 -8.79
C ALA A 200 -18.82 5.88 -8.25
N GLU A 201 -18.64 5.85 -6.92
CA GLU A 201 -17.34 5.99 -6.25
C GLU A 201 -16.76 4.63 -5.82
N GLY A 202 -17.38 3.54 -6.25
CA GLY A 202 -17.03 2.16 -5.90
C GLY A 202 -15.87 1.58 -6.73
N ALA A 203 -15.48 0.36 -6.34
CA ALA A 203 -14.34 -0.35 -6.88
C ALA A 203 -14.31 -0.45 -8.41
N ALA A 204 -15.43 -0.87 -9.01
CA ALA A 204 -15.50 -1.09 -10.45
C ALA A 204 -15.46 0.22 -11.25
N HIS A 205 -16.20 1.24 -10.82
CA HIS A 205 -16.28 2.52 -11.53
C HIS A 205 -14.99 3.32 -11.45
N VAL A 206 -14.36 3.37 -10.28
CA VAL A 206 -13.16 4.19 -10.05
C VAL A 206 -11.90 3.51 -10.60
N PHE A 207 -11.76 2.19 -10.40
CA PHE A 207 -10.51 1.48 -10.67
C PHE A 207 -10.60 0.47 -11.83
N GLY A 208 -11.80 0.10 -12.28
CA GLY A 208 -11.99 -0.86 -13.38
C GLY A 208 -11.35 -0.44 -14.69
N PRO A 209 -11.51 0.82 -15.15
CA PRO A 209 -10.94 1.26 -16.45
C PRO A 209 -9.42 1.09 -16.54
N GLN A 210 -8.66 1.44 -15.51
CA GLN A 210 -7.19 1.26 -15.50
C GLN A 210 -6.74 -0.21 -15.51
N LYS A 211 -7.65 -1.14 -15.16
CA LYS A 211 -7.43 -2.59 -15.19
C LYS A 211 -7.86 -3.23 -16.49
N GLY A 212 -8.34 -2.44 -17.46
CA GLY A 212 -8.76 -2.92 -18.77
C GLY A 212 -10.27 -3.12 -18.92
N ALA A 213 -11.10 -2.75 -17.94
CA ALA A 213 -12.55 -2.87 -18.07
C ALA A 213 -13.13 -1.90 -19.11
N SER A 214 -13.94 -2.43 -20.06
CA SER A 214 -14.82 -1.58 -20.89
C SER A 214 -15.93 -0.96 -20.04
N PRO A 215 -16.61 0.11 -20.53
CA PRO A 215 -17.75 0.67 -19.81
C PRO A 215 -18.83 -0.35 -19.44
N GLU A 216 -19.09 -1.32 -20.32
CA GLU A 216 -20.06 -2.40 -20.07
C GLU A 216 -19.53 -3.41 -19.02
N ALA A 217 -18.24 -3.71 -19.03
CA ALA A 217 -17.61 -4.56 -18.02
C ALA A 217 -17.64 -3.90 -16.63
N VAL A 218 -17.43 -2.57 -16.54
CA VAL A 218 -17.57 -1.80 -15.30
C VAL A 218 -18.96 -1.99 -14.68
N LEU A 219 -20.02 -1.88 -15.50
CA LEU A 219 -21.39 -2.05 -15.03
C LEU A 219 -21.66 -3.49 -14.55
N ARG A 220 -21.13 -4.50 -15.27
CA ARG A 220 -21.27 -5.90 -14.86
C ARG A 220 -20.52 -6.19 -13.57
N LEU A 221 -19.30 -5.69 -13.43
CA LEU A 221 -18.49 -5.85 -12.23
C LEU A 221 -19.13 -5.16 -11.02
N ASP A 222 -19.66 -3.93 -11.18
CA ASP A 222 -20.34 -3.24 -10.08
C ASP A 222 -21.59 -4.01 -9.64
N ALA A 223 -22.43 -4.47 -10.58
CA ALA A 223 -23.58 -5.31 -10.30
C ALA A 223 -23.19 -6.63 -9.61
N GLY A 224 -22.06 -7.22 -10.02
CA GLY A 224 -21.49 -8.41 -9.40
C GLY A 224 -21.02 -8.17 -7.96
N LEU A 225 -20.36 -7.05 -7.69
CA LEU A 225 -19.98 -6.64 -6.33
C LEU A 225 -21.19 -6.36 -5.44
N VAL A 226 -22.26 -5.77 -6.00
CA VAL A 226 -23.56 -5.64 -5.30
C VAL A 226 -24.12 -7.00 -4.92
N ASN A 227 -24.11 -7.98 -5.85
CA ASN A 227 -24.53 -9.34 -5.58
C ASN A 227 -23.71 -10.01 -4.47
N LEU A 228 -22.37 -9.95 -4.56
CA LEU A 228 -21.48 -10.51 -3.54
C LEU A 228 -21.79 -9.92 -2.15
N ALA A 229 -21.92 -8.59 -2.06
CA ALA A 229 -22.24 -7.92 -0.80
C ALA A 229 -23.62 -8.36 -0.24
N ALA A 230 -24.60 -8.57 -1.11
CA ALA A 230 -25.92 -9.07 -0.72
C ALA A 230 -25.84 -10.51 -0.18
N VAL A 231 -25.10 -11.40 -0.85
CA VAL A 231 -24.92 -12.79 -0.41
C VAL A 231 -24.21 -12.85 0.94
N LEU A 232 -23.10 -12.11 1.11
CA LEU A 232 -22.39 -12.00 2.40
C LEU A 232 -23.32 -11.55 3.53
N SER A 233 -24.10 -10.48 3.30
CA SER A 233 -25.04 -9.95 4.28
C SER A 233 -26.18 -10.94 4.61
N ALA A 234 -26.70 -11.65 3.59
CA ALA A 234 -27.75 -12.67 3.78
C ALA A 234 -27.25 -13.85 4.63
N GLN A 235 -25.96 -14.16 4.61
CA GLN A 235 -25.34 -15.17 5.45
C GLN A 235 -24.86 -14.66 6.82
N GLY A 236 -25.23 -13.42 7.21
CA GLY A 236 -24.89 -12.85 8.51
C GLY A 236 -23.46 -12.31 8.62
N LEU A 237 -22.74 -12.22 7.50
CA LEU A 237 -21.40 -11.62 7.46
C LEU A 237 -21.45 -10.09 7.41
N PRO A 238 -20.36 -9.37 7.72
CA PRO A 238 -20.35 -7.91 7.74
C PRO A 238 -20.85 -7.26 6.44
N ALA A 239 -21.65 -6.22 6.56
CA ALA A 239 -22.17 -5.45 5.44
C ALA A 239 -21.07 -4.54 4.87
N ILE A 240 -20.56 -4.83 3.67
CA ILE A 240 -19.42 -4.15 3.06
C ILE A 240 -19.77 -3.21 1.90
N ALA A 241 -21.01 -3.20 1.41
CA ALA A 241 -21.41 -2.43 0.23
C ALA A 241 -20.99 -0.96 0.29
N HIS A 242 -21.24 -0.31 1.42
CA HIS A 242 -20.94 1.11 1.66
C HIS A 242 -19.85 1.32 2.74
N MET A 243 -19.17 0.27 3.15
CA MET A 243 -18.05 0.35 4.09
C MET A 243 -16.92 1.15 3.45
N ALA A 244 -16.43 2.17 4.13
CA ALA A 244 -15.29 2.95 3.69
C ALA A 244 -14.08 2.02 3.49
N ARG A 245 -13.30 2.23 2.42
CA ARG A 245 -12.12 1.45 2.02
C ARG A 245 -12.43 0.05 1.44
N ALA A 246 -13.70 -0.43 1.52
CA ALA A 246 -14.05 -1.77 1.03
C ALA A 246 -13.82 -1.95 -0.48
N GLY A 247 -13.83 -0.85 -1.25
CA GLY A 247 -13.57 -0.86 -2.69
C GLY A 247 -12.09 -1.02 -3.08
N ALA A 248 -11.16 -0.91 -2.13
CA ALA A 248 -9.73 -1.03 -2.43
C ALA A 248 -9.43 -2.39 -3.07
N ALA A 249 -8.54 -2.38 -4.07
CA ALA A 249 -8.12 -3.54 -4.85
C ALA A 249 -9.29 -4.32 -5.49
N GLY A 250 -10.26 -3.59 -6.08
CA GLY A 250 -11.39 -4.26 -6.74
C GLY A 250 -12.31 -5.01 -5.77
N GLY A 251 -12.43 -4.50 -4.55
CA GLY A 251 -13.24 -5.08 -3.49
C GLY A 251 -12.51 -6.11 -2.62
N ALA A 252 -11.25 -6.43 -2.90
CA ALA A 252 -10.49 -7.39 -2.11
C ALA A 252 -10.39 -7.01 -0.63
N ALA A 253 -10.23 -5.70 -0.32
CA ALA A 253 -10.23 -5.22 1.05
C ALA A 253 -11.56 -5.51 1.76
N GLY A 254 -12.71 -5.21 1.13
CA GLY A 254 -14.03 -5.52 1.66
C GLY A 254 -14.26 -7.03 1.86
N GLY A 255 -13.84 -7.83 0.88
CA GLY A 255 -13.92 -9.30 0.99
C GLY A 255 -13.10 -9.86 2.14
N MET A 256 -11.87 -9.40 2.34
CA MET A 256 -11.06 -9.78 3.50
C MET A 256 -11.71 -9.34 4.81
N ALA A 257 -12.30 -8.15 4.86
CA ALA A 257 -13.01 -7.71 6.06
C ALA A 257 -14.23 -8.61 6.37
N ALA A 258 -15.01 -8.98 5.34
CA ALA A 258 -16.21 -9.79 5.54
C ALA A 258 -15.92 -11.26 5.82
N MET A 259 -15.01 -11.88 5.06
CA MET A 259 -14.80 -13.34 5.08
C MET A 259 -13.66 -13.76 6.01
N LEU A 260 -12.67 -12.90 6.25
CA LEU A 260 -11.48 -13.22 7.05
C LEU A 260 -11.40 -12.40 8.36
N GLY A 261 -12.36 -11.51 8.62
CA GLY A 261 -12.33 -10.64 9.79
C GLY A 261 -11.22 -9.58 9.78
N ALA A 262 -10.71 -9.23 8.60
CA ALA A 262 -9.63 -8.27 8.48
C ALA A 262 -10.05 -6.84 8.87
N SER A 263 -9.13 -6.07 9.46
CA SER A 263 -9.29 -4.66 9.77
C SER A 263 -8.79 -3.80 8.61
N LEU A 264 -9.62 -2.88 8.10
CA LEU A 264 -9.23 -1.93 7.05
C LEU A 264 -8.61 -0.70 7.71
N ILE A 265 -7.33 -0.45 7.44
CA ILE A 265 -6.54 0.57 8.12
C ILE A 265 -5.97 1.54 7.09
N ASP A 266 -5.74 2.79 7.52
CA ASP A 266 -4.99 3.77 6.75
C ASP A 266 -3.57 3.25 6.49
N GLY A 267 -3.18 3.16 5.22
CA GLY A 267 -1.90 2.56 4.81
C GLY A 267 -0.72 3.33 5.36
N GLY A 268 -0.76 4.66 5.29
CA GLY A 268 0.30 5.50 5.83
C GLY A 268 0.44 5.35 7.35
N ALA A 269 -0.67 5.36 8.09
CA ALA A 269 -0.65 5.18 9.55
C ALA A 269 -0.12 3.80 9.96
N LEU A 270 -0.47 2.76 9.20
CA LEU A 270 0.01 1.40 9.45
C LEU A 270 1.51 1.29 9.24
N VAL A 271 2.01 1.78 8.10
CA VAL A 271 3.44 1.73 7.77
C VAL A 271 4.26 2.53 8.77
N ILE A 272 3.82 3.73 9.15
CA ILE A 272 4.48 4.56 10.17
C ILE A 272 4.62 3.81 11.50
N ARG A 273 3.54 3.14 11.94
CA ARG A 273 3.57 2.33 13.16
C ARG A 273 4.52 1.14 13.05
N ALA A 274 4.44 0.39 11.95
CA ALA A 274 5.25 -0.79 11.72
C ALA A 274 6.74 -0.47 11.49
N ALA A 275 7.04 0.66 10.86
CA ALA A 275 8.41 1.16 10.69
C ALA A 275 9.02 1.75 11.97
N GLY A 276 8.25 1.89 13.06
CA GLY A 276 8.75 2.46 14.31
C GLY A 276 9.07 3.95 14.25
N LEU A 277 8.50 4.70 13.29
CA LEU A 277 8.83 6.10 13.05
C LEU A 277 8.66 6.97 14.30
N VAL A 278 7.56 6.81 15.04
CA VAL A 278 7.30 7.62 16.24
C VAL A 278 8.39 7.41 17.29
N ALA A 279 8.91 6.20 17.44
CA ALA A 279 10.03 5.91 18.36
C ALA A 279 11.34 6.55 17.84
N ALA A 280 11.61 6.50 16.55
CA ALA A 280 12.78 7.12 15.94
C ALA A 280 12.78 8.65 16.08
N LEU A 281 11.60 9.29 16.03
CA LEU A 281 11.43 10.73 16.19
C LEU A 281 11.71 11.23 17.61
N GLN A 282 11.73 10.37 18.64
CA GLN A 282 12.02 10.81 20.00
C GLN A 282 13.45 11.35 20.10
N GLY A 283 13.57 12.64 20.44
CA GLY A 283 14.84 13.36 20.54
C GLY A 283 15.49 13.69 19.18
N ALA A 284 14.75 13.62 18.09
CA ALA A 284 15.19 14.11 16.78
C ALA A 284 15.05 15.65 16.70
N ASP A 285 15.99 16.29 16.03
CA ASP A 285 15.98 17.74 15.79
C ASP A 285 15.20 18.09 14.51
N LEU A 286 15.10 17.16 13.58
CA LEU A 286 14.48 17.34 12.27
C LEU A 286 14.04 15.99 11.72
N CYS A 287 12.92 15.98 10.98
CA CYS A 287 12.54 14.89 10.09
C CYS A 287 12.57 15.36 8.63
N ILE A 288 13.16 14.55 7.74
CA ILE A 288 13.12 14.75 6.29
C ILE A 288 12.30 13.64 5.67
N THR A 289 11.22 14.00 4.98
CA THR A 289 10.39 13.09 4.18
C THR A 289 10.38 13.51 2.72
N GLY A 290 9.68 12.81 1.86
CA GLY A 290 9.54 13.19 0.45
C GLY A 290 8.89 12.12 -0.40
N GLU A 291 8.53 12.51 -1.61
CA GLU A 291 8.02 11.64 -2.68
C GLU A 291 8.26 12.29 -4.04
N GLY A 292 7.91 11.58 -5.15
CA GLY A 292 8.08 12.12 -6.50
C GLY A 292 7.33 13.42 -6.77
N ARG A 293 6.14 13.64 -6.18
CA ARG A 293 5.34 14.85 -6.40
C ARG A 293 4.44 15.18 -5.21
N LEU A 294 4.59 16.40 -4.71
CA LEU A 294 3.65 16.98 -3.75
C LEU A 294 2.49 17.62 -4.49
N ASP A 295 1.29 17.08 -4.35
CA ASP A 295 0.05 17.60 -4.95
C ASP A 295 -1.14 17.50 -3.98
N GLY A 296 -2.35 17.90 -4.44
CA GLY A 296 -3.55 17.85 -3.61
C GLY A 296 -3.94 16.45 -3.12
N GLN A 297 -3.51 15.39 -3.78
CA GLN A 297 -3.76 14.00 -3.35
C GLN A 297 -2.88 13.59 -2.16
N THR A 298 -1.72 14.23 -1.97
CA THR A 298 -0.86 14.01 -0.79
C THR A 298 -1.61 14.33 0.50
N ARG A 299 -2.55 15.28 0.47
CA ARG A 299 -3.41 15.65 1.60
C ARG A 299 -4.35 14.53 2.08
N THR A 300 -4.66 13.55 1.24
CA THR A 300 -5.67 12.50 1.52
C THR A 300 -5.08 11.22 2.11
N GLY A 301 -3.97 11.29 2.88
CA GLY A 301 -3.43 10.14 3.62
C GLY A 301 -2.20 9.49 3.03
N LYS A 302 -1.55 10.09 2.01
CA LYS A 302 -0.29 9.57 1.49
C LYS A 302 0.84 9.64 2.54
N ALA A 303 1.83 8.77 2.39
CA ALA A 303 2.92 8.59 3.34
C ALA A 303 3.60 9.89 3.80
N PRO A 304 3.97 10.87 2.97
CA PRO A 304 4.61 12.10 3.45
C PRO A 304 3.72 12.93 4.39
N ALA A 305 2.41 13.02 4.15
CA ALA A 305 1.48 13.72 5.05
C ALA A 305 1.33 12.97 6.38
N ALA A 306 1.31 11.65 6.35
CA ALA A 306 1.27 10.82 7.54
C ALA A 306 2.57 10.95 8.36
N VAL A 307 3.74 11.06 7.71
CA VAL A 307 5.03 11.39 8.38
C VAL A 307 4.95 12.76 9.04
N ALA A 308 4.46 13.79 8.33
CA ALA A 308 4.33 15.13 8.88
C ALA A 308 3.39 15.17 10.11
N ALA A 309 2.26 14.41 10.06
CA ALA A 309 1.35 14.27 11.20
C ALA A 309 2.02 13.55 12.39
N ALA A 310 2.81 12.50 12.15
CA ALA A 310 3.59 11.83 13.19
C ALA A 310 4.61 12.79 13.83
N CYS A 311 5.32 13.57 13.02
CA CYS A 311 6.26 14.59 13.50
C CYS A 311 5.56 15.64 14.38
N ALA A 312 4.41 16.16 13.94
CA ALA A 312 3.61 17.12 14.70
C ALA A 312 3.17 16.56 16.06
N SER A 313 2.82 15.27 16.14
CA SER A 313 2.40 14.63 17.38
C SER A 313 3.48 14.58 18.48
N VAL A 314 4.75 14.70 18.09
CA VAL A 314 5.92 14.67 19.01
C VAL A 314 6.72 15.97 18.97
N GLY A 315 6.24 17.00 18.25
CA GLY A 315 6.87 18.32 18.20
C GLY A 315 8.16 18.40 17.39
N VAL A 316 8.41 17.47 16.47
CA VAL A 316 9.58 17.45 15.58
C VAL A 316 9.24 18.18 14.27
N PRO A 317 10.05 19.19 13.83
CA PRO A 317 9.82 19.83 12.54
C PRO A 317 10.00 18.85 11.38
N CYS A 318 9.11 18.93 10.36
CA CYS A 318 9.13 18.08 9.19
C CYS A 318 9.38 18.89 7.91
N VAL A 319 10.41 18.53 7.15
CA VAL A 319 10.70 19.11 5.82
C VAL A 319 10.48 18.05 4.75
N GLY A 320 9.81 18.44 3.66
CA GLY A 320 9.59 17.59 2.51
C GLY A 320 10.56 17.89 1.36
N LEU A 321 11.21 16.84 0.81
CA LEU A 321 11.98 16.88 -0.43
C LEU A 321 11.17 16.16 -1.53
N PHE A 322 10.82 16.89 -2.58
CA PHE A 322 9.92 16.37 -3.63
C PHE A 322 10.56 16.48 -5.01
N GLY A 323 10.25 15.54 -5.89
CA GLY A 323 10.62 15.68 -7.32
C GLY A 323 9.96 16.90 -7.97
N GLN A 324 8.70 17.15 -7.61
CA GLN A 324 7.93 18.34 -7.97
C GLN A 324 7.08 18.83 -6.80
N VAL A 325 6.96 20.14 -6.64
CA VAL A 325 6.02 20.78 -5.71
C VAL A 325 4.93 21.45 -6.52
N GLY A 326 3.72 20.88 -6.46
CA GLY A 326 2.53 21.32 -7.21
C GLY A 326 1.49 22.05 -6.35
N VAL A 327 1.82 22.42 -5.11
CA VAL A 327 0.96 23.17 -4.18
C VAL A 327 1.66 24.45 -3.72
N SER A 328 0.88 25.42 -3.19
CA SER A 328 1.47 26.61 -2.59
C SER A 328 2.14 26.30 -1.24
N PRO A 329 3.06 27.17 -0.76
CA PRO A 329 3.69 27.00 0.55
C PRO A 329 2.68 26.94 1.71
N GLU A 330 1.58 27.69 1.63
CA GLU A 330 0.52 27.69 2.64
C GLU A 330 -0.16 26.32 2.71
N VAL A 331 -0.48 25.74 1.55
CA VAL A 331 -1.07 24.39 1.47
C VAL A 331 -0.11 23.32 1.97
N ALA A 332 1.19 23.45 1.70
CA ALA A 332 2.20 22.53 2.24
C ALA A 332 2.31 22.68 3.78
N CYS A 333 2.23 23.89 4.30
CA CYS A 333 2.19 24.14 5.74
C CYS A 333 0.94 23.53 6.40
N ASP A 334 -0.22 23.64 5.79
CA ASP A 334 -1.46 22.98 6.24
C ASP A 334 -1.35 21.45 6.27
N MET A 335 -0.47 20.86 5.45
CA MET A 335 -0.14 19.43 5.47
C MET A 335 0.87 19.07 6.57
N GLY A 336 1.40 20.05 7.32
CA GLY A 336 2.34 19.85 8.42
C GLY A 336 3.83 19.99 8.05
N PHE A 337 4.16 20.43 6.83
CA PHE A 337 5.55 20.69 6.44
C PHE A 337 5.98 22.10 6.86
N VAL A 338 7.08 22.22 7.58
CA VAL A 338 7.70 23.53 7.86
C VAL A 338 8.38 24.11 6.62
N SER A 339 8.76 23.26 5.67
CA SER A 339 9.24 23.64 4.34
C SER A 339 9.02 22.48 3.35
N SER A 340 8.81 22.83 2.08
CA SER A 340 8.72 21.89 0.96
C SER A 340 9.65 22.34 -0.16
N ILE A 341 10.58 21.47 -0.55
CA ILE A 341 11.67 21.77 -1.47
C ILE A 341 11.57 20.84 -2.68
N ALA A 342 11.55 21.43 -3.89
CA ALA A 342 11.73 20.65 -5.11
C ALA A 342 13.23 20.30 -5.25
N ILE A 343 13.53 19.00 -5.43
CA ILE A 343 14.90 18.55 -5.73
C ILE A 343 15.25 18.86 -7.19
N GLY A 344 16.53 18.99 -7.49
CA GLY A 344 16.97 19.35 -8.84
C GLY A 344 17.14 20.87 -9.01
N ARG A 345 18.40 21.28 -9.12
CA ARG A 345 18.81 22.70 -9.15
C ARG A 345 18.66 23.37 -10.51
N THR A 346 18.51 22.58 -11.58
CA THR A 346 18.46 23.08 -12.96
C THR A 346 17.34 22.41 -13.72
N ALA A 347 16.71 23.13 -14.63
CA ALA A 347 15.74 22.53 -15.55
C ALA A 347 16.46 21.47 -16.43
N ARG A 348 15.98 20.23 -16.36
CA ARG A 348 16.47 19.08 -17.11
C ARG A 348 15.31 18.46 -17.89
N ALA A 349 15.62 17.69 -18.95
CA ALA A 349 14.65 16.80 -19.55
C ALA A 349 14.20 15.75 -18.53
N LEU A 350 12.96 15.29 -18.60
CA LEU A 350 12.40 14.35 -17.61
C LEU A 350 13.24 13.09 -17.41
N PRO A 351 13.75 12.40 -18.46
CA PRO A 351 14.61 11.24 -18.28
C PRO A 351 15.89 11.52 -17.49
N ASP A 352 16.53 12.68 -17.75
CA ASP A 352 17.76 13.08 -17.06
C ASP A 352 17.49 13.47 -15.59
N ALA A 353 16.35 14.10 -15.33
CA ALA A 353 15.93 14.42 -13.97
C ALA A 353 15.63 13.14 -13.15
N LEU A 354 14.97 12.15 -13.77
CA LEU A 354 14.71 10.87 -13.13
C LEU A 354 16.01 10.12 -12.81
N ALA A 355 16.97 10.08 -13.75
CA ALA A 355 18.26 9.43 -13.56
C ALA A 355 19.11 10.09 -12.45
N ALA A 356 18.95 11.39 -12.22
CA ALA A 356 19.71 12.15 -11.24
C ALA A 356 19.02 12.22 -9.85
N THR A 357 17.87 11.58 -9.65
CA THR A 357 17.04 11.74 -8.43
C THR A 357 17.83 11.44 -7.15
N ALA A 358 18.66 10.39 -7.10
CA ALA A 358 19.45 10.04 -5.93
C ALA A 358 20.51 11.12 -5.60
N ASP A 359 21.21 11.62 -6.61
CA ASP A 359 22.21 12.67 -6.46
C ASP A 359 21.56 14.00 -6.03
N ASP A 360 20.41 14.33 -6.62
CA ASP A 360 19.65 15.54 -6.27
C ASP A 360 19.11 15.47 -4.83
N LEU A 361 18.65 14.31 -4.36
CA LEU A 361 18.25 14.09 -2.96
C LEU A 361 19.42 14.27 -2.00
N THR A 362 20.59 13.68 -2.33
CA THR A 362 21.82 13.82 -1.54
C THR A 362 22.25 15.28 -1.44
N ALA A 363 22.26 16.01 -2.55
CA ALA A 363 22.65 17.40 -2.59
C ALA A 363 21.65 18.31 -1.83
N ALA A 364 20.35 18.08 -2.03
CA ALA A 364 19.28 18.87 -1.39
C ALA A 364 19.29 18.67 0.13
N SER A 365 19.44 17.44 0.62
CA SER A 365 19.49 17.16 2.05
C SER A 365 20.74 17.72 2.72
N ALA A 366 21.91 17.64 2.07
CA ALA A 366 23.14 18.23 2.59
C ALA A 366 23.03 19.76 2.76
N MET A 367 22.46 20.45 1.75
CA MET A 367 22.23 21.91 1.84
C MET A 367 21.22 22.25 2.92
N LEU A 368 20.09 21.51 2.95
CA LEU A 368 19.04 21.75 3.94
C LEU A 368 19.61 21.73 5.35
N VAL A 369 20.34 20.68 5.73
CA VAL A 369 20.85 20.56 7.12
C VAL A 369 22.01 21.51 7.43
N ALA A 370 22.79 21.91 6.41
CA ALA A 370 23.84 22.92 6.58
C ALA A 370 23.26 24.32 6.88
N GLU A 371 22.10 24.64 6.34
CA GLU A 371 21.38 25.91 6.54
C GLU A 371 20.38 25.85 7.70
N TRP A 372 20.12 24.64 8.24
CA TRP A 372 19.11 24.43 9.28
C TRP A 372 19.54 25.05 10.61
N SER A 373 18.76 25.99 11.07
CA SER A 373 18.86 26.52 12.44
C SER A 373 17.59 26.16 13.19
N PRO A 374 17.67 25.30 14.24
CA PRO A 374 16.49 25.03 15.05
C PRO A 374 15.93 26.36 15.60
N ALA A 375 14.62 26.55 15.40
CA ALA A 375 13.94 27.68 16.03
C ALA A 375 14.18 27.60 17.56
N ARG A 376 14.86 28.58 18.13
CA ARG A 376 15.00 28.68 19.59
C ARG A 376 13.60 28.98 20.12
N GLY A 377 12.95 27.98 20.72
CA GLY A 377 11.72 28.12 21.49
C GLY A 377 11.93 28.97 22.75
#